data_b5e00da2d77eb9b8066e32a2c2be31e8
#
_entry.id   b5e00da2d77eb9b8066e32a2c2be31e8
#
_cell.length_a   1.000
_cell.length_b   1.000
_cell.length_c   1.000
_cell.angle_alpha   90.00
_cell.angle_beta   90.00
_cell.angle_gamma   90.00
#
_symmetry.space_group_name_H-M   'P 1'
#
loop_
_entity.id
_entity.type
_entity.pdbx_description
1 polymer ?
#
loop_
_entity_poly.entity_id
_entity_poly.type
_entity_poly.pdbx_seq_one_letter_code
_entity_poly.pdbx_strand_id
1 'polypeptide(L)'
;RSMRAIIPVAGFGSRLRPHTYTLPKVLLNVAGKPILGHIMDKIIRDGFTEATLIVGYLGDQVCDYVRSNYHISVDFVEQEDRKGLAHAIHIARHTISGDPLLIILGDTIFDVDLKPVIAGRVTSIGVKYVEDPRRFGIAEMKDGVVTRLVEKPEHPTSNYAIVGLYWIANPAKLLAAIDTIMQKDIRTKGEYQLT
;
A
#
# COMPACT_ATOMS: atom_id res chain seq x y z
N ARG A 1 2.87 -16.46 -14.89
CA ARG A 1 2.88 -16.13 -13.46
C ARG A 1 1.78 -15.13 -13.21
N SER A 2 0.93 -15.43 -12.26
CA SER A 2 -0.08 -14.50 -11.77
C SER A 2 0.61 -13.41 -10.97
N MET A 3 0.30 -12.13 -11.25
CA MET A 3 0.81 -11.01 -10.47
C MET A 3 -0.33 -10.39 -9.68
N ARG A 4 -0.12 -10.21 -8.37
CA ARG A 4 -1.09 -9.65 -7.44
C ARG A 4 -0.67 -8.28 -6.91
N ALA A 5 -1.61 -7.36 -6.86
CA ALA A 5 -1.47 -6.10 -6.15
C ALA A 5 -2.30 -6.15 -4.85
N ILE A 6 -1.74 -5.64 -3.76
CA ILE A 6 -2.45 -5.45 -2.50
C ILE A 6 -2.67 -3.95 -2.32
N ILE A 7 -3.93 -3.56 -2.12
CA ILE A 7 -4.35 -2.17 -2.06
C ILE A 7 -5.13 -1.94 -0.76
N PRO A 8 -4.45 -1.49 0.31
CA PRO A 8 -5.12 -1.10 1.55
C PRO A 8 -5.91 0.20 1.35
N VAL A 9 -7.21 0.14 1.56
CA VAL A 9 -8.13 1.28 1.38
C VAL A 9 -9.06 1.51 2.57
N ALA A 10 -8.73 0.91 3.72
CA ALA A 10 -9.57 0.96 4.93
C ALA A 10 -9.59 2.32 5.67
N GLY A 11 -8.93 3.35 5.14
CA GLY A 11 -8.82 4.66 5.77
C GLY A 11 -10.13 5.45 5.86
N PHE A 12 -10.38 6.12 6.98
CA PHE A 12 -11.58 6.97 7.18
C PHE A 12 -11.57 8.27 6.38
N GLY A 13 -10.40 8.74 5.92
CA GLY A 13 -10.27 10.00 5.22
C GLY A 13 -10.73 11.21 6.05
N SER A 14 -10.49 11.20 7.37
CA SER A 14 -10.97 12.22 8.30
C SER A 14 -10.53 13.65 7.97
N ARG A 15 -9.37 13.78 7.32
CA ARG A 15 -8.84 15.09 6.85
C ARG A 15 -9.64 15.70 5.70
N LEU A 16 -10.45 14.89 5.00
CA LEU A 16 -11.24 15.29 3.83
C LEU A 16 -12.73 15.45 4.17
N ARG A 17 -13.10 15.43 5.45
CA ARG A 17 -14.48 15.71 5.87
C ARG A 17 -14.89 17.13 5.47
N PRO A 18 -16.16 17.37 5.08
CA PRO A 18 -17.29 16.44 5.17
C PRO A 18 -17.42 15.44 4.01
N HIS A 19 -16.61 15.52 2.96
CA HIS A 19 -16.74 14.70 1.73
C HIS A 19 -16.66 13.20 2.00
N THR A 20 -15.93 12.76 3.04
CA THR A 20 -15.75 11.36 3.39
C THR A 20 -16.77 10.81 4.39
N TYR A 21 -17.80 11.56 4.78
CA TYR A 21 -18.87 11.02 5.62
C TYR A 21 -19.73 9.98 4.90
N THR A 22 -19.95 10.16 3.61
CA THR A 22 -20.84 9.32 2.79
C THR A 22 -20.10 8.60 1.67
N LEU A 23 -18.82 8.89 1.45
CA LEU A 23 -18.02 8.33 0.39
C LEU A 23 -16.61 7.98 0.91
N PRO A 24 -16.09 6.76 0.68
CA PRO A 24 -14.72 6.42 1.02
C PRO A 24 -13.73 7.35 0.32
N LYS A 25 -12.63 7.71 1.00
CA LYS A 25 -11.57 8.58 0.42
C LYS A 25 -11.11 8.11 -0.96
N VAL A 26 -10.93 6.80 -1.14
CA VAL A 26 -10.43 6.21 -2.38
C VAL A 26 -11.41 6.34 -3.56
N LEU A 27 -12.70 6.63 -3.28
CA LEU A 27 -13.72 6.90 -4.29
C LEU A 27 -13.93 8.38 -4.59
N LEU A 28 -13.20 9.29 -3.95
CA LEU A 28 -13.20 10.70 -4.31
C LEU A 28 -12.58 10.87 -5.71
N ASN A 29 -13.22 11.72 -6.53
CA ASN A 29 -12.74 11.99 -7.89
C ASN A 29 -11.51 12.88 -7.88
N VAL A 30 -10.51 12.47 -8.65
CA VAL A 30 -9.31 13.24 -8.98
C VAL A 30 -9.09 13.08 -10.48
N ALA A 31 -8.94 14.19 -11.19
CA ALA A 31 -8.74 14.18 -12.64
C ALA A 31 -9.78 13.31 -13.40
N GLY A 32 -11.05 13.47 -13.06
CA GLY A 32 -12.17 12.90 -13.79
C GLY A 32 -12.61 11.48 -13.41
N LYS A 33 -11.92 10.81 -12.48
CA LYS A 33 -12.30 9.49 -11.96
C LYS A 33 -11.89 9.29 -10.50
N PRO A 34 -12.46 8.30 -9.80
CA PRO A 34 -12.04 7.97 -8.45
C PRO A 34 -10.54 7.65 -8.35
N ILE A 35 -9.93 7.97 -7.22
CA ILE A 35 -8.52 7.61 -6.92
C ILE A 35 -8.29 6.12 -7.16
N LEU A 36 -9.18 5.26 -6.67
CA LEU A 36 -9.10 3.82 -6.89
C LEU A 36 -9.15 3.45 -8.38
N GLY A 37 -9.90 4.20 -9.20
CA GLY A 37 -9.93 4.02 -10.65
C GLY A 37 -8.57 4.23 -11.31
N HIS A 38 -7.85 5.26 -10.89
CA HIS A 38 -6.47 5.50 -11.37
C HIS A 38 -5.55 4.34 -10.99
N ILE A 39 -5.65 3.83 -9.78
CA ILE A 39 -4.84 2.70 -9.30
C ILE A 39 -5.18 1.43 -10.09
N MET A 40 -6.46 1.09 -10.20
CA MET A 40 -6.91 -0.11 -10.92
C MET A 40 -6.51 -0.10 -12.39
N ASP A 41 -6.71 1.02 -13.07
CA ASP A 41 -6.32 1.17 -14.48
C ASP A 41 -4.80 0.97 -14.65
N LYS A 42 -4.01 1.51 -13.74
CA LYS A 42 -2.54 1.42 -13.80
C LYS A 42 -2.06 -0.01 -13.59
N ILE A 43 -2.54 -0.73 -12.58
CA ILE A 43 -2.11 -2.10 -12.32
C ILE A 43 -2.54 -3.04 -13.46
N ILE A 44 -3.73 -2.87 -14.00
CA ILE A 44 -4.21 -3.68 -15.13
C ILE A 44 -3.34 -3.42 -16.36
N ARG A 45 -3.00 -2.18 -16.65
CA ARG A 45 -2.10 -1.80 -17.75
C ARG A 45 -0.71 -2.40 -17.60
N ASP A 46 -0.22 -2.49 -16.36
CA ASP A 46 1.11 -3.04 -16.04
C ASP A 46 1.11 -4.59 -15.96
N GLY A 47 -0.03 -5.23 -16.24
CA GLY A 47 -0.14 -6.69 -16.38
C GLY A 47 -0.52 -7.45 -15.12
N PHE A 48 -1.00 -6.77 -14.08
CA PHE A 48 -1.54 -7.42 -12.89
C PHE A 48 -2.89 -8.06 -13.20
N THR A 49 -3.05 -9.32 -12.80
CA THR A 49 -4.24 -10.14 -13.07
C THR A 49 -5.08 -10.41 -11.83
N GLU A 50 -4.54 -10.11 -10.66
CA GLU A 50 -5.18 -10.31 -9.37
C GLU A 50 -4.95 -9.11 -8.47
N ALA A 51 -5.92 -8.82 -7.62
CA ALA A 51 -5.80 -7.78 -6.59
C ALA A 51 -6.44 -8.24 -5.28
N THR A 52 -5.92 -7.74 -4.17
CA THR A 52 -6.54 -7.82 -2.86
C THR A 52 -6.80 -6.41 -2.37
N LEU A 53 -8.07 -6.07 -2.13
CA LEU A 53 -8.44 -4.81 -1.52
C LEU A 53 -8.74 -5.03 -0.04
N ILE A 54 -8.04 -4.29 0.81
CA ILE A 54 -8.27 -4.32 2.26
C ILE A 54 -9.16 -3.13 2.59
N VAL A 55 -10.43 -3.43 2.88
CA VAL A 55 -11.51 -2.45 3.04
C VAL A 55 -11.89 -2.25 4.50
N GLY A 56 -12.52 -1.15 4.81
CA GLY A 56 -13.00 -0.82 6.13
C GLY A 56 -14.25 0.06 6.06
N TYR A 57 -14.16 1.27 6.56
CA TYR A 57 -15.23 2.25 6.52
C TYR A 57 -15.82 2.43 5.11
N LEU A 58 -17.12 2.23 4.97
CA LEU A 58 -17.85 2.26 3.70
C LEU A 58 -17.29 1.26 2.65
N GLY A 59 -16.76 0.13 3.12
CA GLY A 59 -16.14 -0.89 2.26
C GLY A 59 -17.07 -1.44 1.19
N ASP A 60 -18.37 -1.55 1.45
CA ASP A 60 -19.35 -2.01 0.48
C ASP A 60 -19.37 -1.15 -0.79
N GLN A 61 -19.21 0.16 -0.66
CA GLN A 61 -19.13 1.07 -1.80
C GLN A 61 -17.87 0.82 -2.64
N VAL A 62 -16.74 0.51 -1.99
CA VAL A 62 -15.49 0.14 -2.68
C VAL A 62 -15.67 -1.17 -3.45
N CYS A 63 -16.26 -2.18 -2.81
CA CYS A 63 -16.55 -3.46 -3.45
C CYS A 63 -17.45 -3.31 -4.67
N ASP A 64 -18.52 -2.55 -4.54
CA ASP A 64 -19.50 -2.31 -5.63
C ASP A 64 -18.83 -1.58 -6.81
N TYR A 65 -18.03 -0.56 -6.51
CA TYR A 65 -17.29 0.17 -7.54
C TYR A 65 -16.37 -0.74 -8.35
N VAL A 66 -15.58 -1.57 -7.67
CA VAL A 66 -14.61 -2.47 -8.33
C VAL A 66 -15.35 -3.54 -9.13
N ARG A 67 -16.36 -4.19 -8.56
CA ARG A 67 -17.13 -5.23 -9.25
C ARG A 67 -17.86 -4.71 -10.49
N SER A 68 -18.31 -3.46 -10.44
CA SER A 68 -19.06 -2.85 -11.55
C SER A 68 -18.18 -2.35 -12.69
N ASN A 69 -16.90 -2.06 -12.43
CA ASN A 69 -16.03 -1.39 -13.40
C ASN A 69 -14.85 -2.24 -13.89
N TYR A 70 -14.51 -3.34 -13.20
CA TYR A 70 -13.31 -4.13 -13.49
C TYR A 70 -13.60 -5.62 -13.54
N HIS A 71 -12.88 -6.32 -14.44
CA HIS A 71 -13.00 -7.78 -14.66
C HIS A 71 -11.78 -8.56 -14.15
N ILE A 72 -10.87 -7.91 -13.44
CA ILE A 72 -9.74 -8.56 -12.76
C ILE A 72 -10.23 -9.41 -11.57
N SER A 73 -9.54 -10.48 -11.24
CA SER A 73 -9.83 -11.26 -10.04
C SER A 73 -9.50 -10.46 -8.78
N VAL A 74 -10.48 -10.25 -7.91
CA VAL A 74 -10.32 -9.43 -6.70
C VAL A 74 -10.81 -10.15 -5.47
N ASP A 75 -9.95 -10.20 -4.44
CA ASP A 75 -10.31 -10.59 -3.08
C ASP A 75 -10.52 -9.34 -2.24
N PHE A 76 -11.61 -9.32 -1.46
CA PHE A 76 -11.90 -8.26 -0.51
C PHE A 76 -11.69 -8.78 0.90
N VAL A 77 -10.87 -8.07 1.68
CA VAL A 77 -10.55 -8.41 3.07
C VAL A 77 -10.95 -7.23 3.94
N GLU A 78 -11.72 -7.45 4.98
CA GLU A 78 -12.16 -6.40 5.89
C GLU A 78 -11.14 -6.20 7.02
N GLN A 79 -10.75 -4.95 7.24
CA GLN A 79 -9.97 -4.51 8.39
C GLN A 79 -10.87 -3.66 9.30
N GLU A 80 -11.42 -4.28 10.34
CA GLU A 80 -12.30 -3.61 11.29
C GLU A 80 -11.55 -2.57 12.12
N ASP A 81 -10.41 -2.97 12.68
CA ASP A 81 -9.55 -2.13 13.49
C ASP A 81 -8.33 -1.65 12.71
N ARG A 82 -8.10 -0.35 12.69
CA ARG A 82 -6.95 0.27 12.04
C ARG A 82 -5.70 0.16 12.93
N LYS A 83 -4.96 -0.93 12.74
CA LYS A 83 -3.72 -1.22 13.48
C LYS A 83 -2.45 -1.04 12.66
N GLY A 84 -2.54 -0.33 11.53
CA GLY A 84 -1.41 -0.03 10.66
C GLY A 84 -1.27 -0.95 9.44
N LEU A 85 -0.29 -0.65 8.58
CA LEU A 85 -0.09 -1.34 7.29
C LEU A 85 0.34 -2.80 7.47
N ALA A 86 1.25 -3.07 8.40
CA ALA A 86 1.68 -4.45 8.66
C ALA A 86 0.52 -5.33 9.13
N HIS A 87 -0.36 -4.80 9.99
CA HIS A 87 -1.58 -5.49 10.38
C HIS A 87 -2.53 -5.74 9.20
N ALA A 88 -2.72 -4.75 8.33
CA ALA A 88 -3.55 -4.90 7.12
C ALA A 88 -3.05 -6.06 6.24
N ILE A 89 -1.75 -6.16 6.00
CA ILE A 89 -1.16 -7.23 5.22
C ILE A 89 -1.27 -8.58 5.96
N HIS A 90 -1.12 -8.59 7.27
CA HIS A 90 -1.27 -9.79 8.09
C HIS A 90 -2.66 -10.41 7.94
N ILE A 91 -3.73 -9.62 8.04
CA ILE A 91 -5.10 -10.15 7.89
C ILE A 91 -5.42 -10.59 6.46
N ALA A 92 -4.73 -10.05 5.47
CA ALA A 92 -4.89 -10.41 4.05
C ALA A 92 -3.94 -11.55 3.60
N ARG A 93 -3.14 -12.12 4.50
CA ARG A 93 -2.08 -13.09 4.19
C ARG A 93 -2.57 -14.32 3.42
N HIS A 94 -3.80 -14.75 3.66
CA HIS A 94 -4.41 -15.90 2.98
C HIS A 94 -4.61 -15.66 1.47
N THR A 95 -4.54 -14.42 1.00
CA THR A 95 -4.61 -14.07 -0.42
C THR A 95 -3.22 -13.99 -1.07
N ILE A 96 -2.15 -14.06 -0.28
CA ILE A 96 -0.77 -13.92 -0.75
C ILE A 96 -0.20 -15.30 -1.04
N SER A 97 0.21 -15.51 -2.30
CA SER A 97 0.98 -16.66 -2.73
C SER A 97 2.49 -16.45 -2.51
N GLY A 98 3.30 -17.42 -2.90
CA GLY A 98 4.76 -17.27 -2.92
C GLY A 98 5.31 -16.38 -4.06
N ASP A 99 4.45 -15.95 -4.99
CA ASP A 99 4.84 -15.08 -6.10
C ASP A 99 5.05 -13.63 -5.64
N PRO A 100 5.92 -12.86 -6.32
CA PRO A 100 6.12 -11.45 -6.02
C PRO A 100 4.81 -10.65 -6.05
N LEU A 101 4.71 -9.66 -5.18
CA LEU A 101 3.51 -8.82 -5.07
C LEU A 101 3.86 -7.33 -5.04
N LEU A 102 2.88 -6.51 -5.43
CA LEU A 102 2.94 -5.07 -5.34
C LEU A 102 1.98 -4.60 -4.24
N ILE A 103 2.47 -3.78 -3.32
CA ILE A 103 1.63 -3.10 -2.32
C ILE A 103 1.52 -1.64 -2.73
N ILE A 104 0.28 -1.16 -2.87
CA ILE A 104 -0.02 0.22 -3.23
C ILE A 104 -0.96 0.79 -2.18
N LEU A 105 -0.55 1.85 -1.48
CA LEU A 105 -1.45 2.55 -0.57
C LEU A 105 -2.54 3.28 -1.35
N GLY A 106 -3.77 3.27 -0.84
CA GLY A 106 -4.96 3.75 -1.53
C GLY A 106 -5.04 5.26 -1.80
N ASP A 107 -4.06 6.03 -1.33
CA ASP A 107 -3.90 7.46 -1.63
C ASP A 107 -2.77 7.74 -2.65
N THR A 108 -2.15 6.68 -3.17
CA THR A 108 -1.00 6.78 -4.07
C THR A 108 -1.45 6.73 -5.52
N ILE A 109 -1.45 7.89 -6.19
CA ILE A 109 -1.53 7.96 -7.66
C ILE A 109 -0.10 8.11 -8.16
N PHE A 110 0.32 7.18 -9.01
CA PHE A 110 1.68 7.15 -9.52
C PHE A 110 1.72 6.95 -11.04
N ASP A 111 2.74 7.53 -11.66
CA ASP A 111 3.02 7.39 -13.10
C ASP A 111 4.48 6.97 -13.31
N VAL A 112 4.85 5.86 -12.70
CA VAL A 112 6.17 5.25 -12.85
C VAL A 112 6.06 3.98 -13.67
N ASP A 113 7.04 3.73 -14.55
CA ASP A 113 7.12 2.46 -15.26
C ASP A 113 7.56 1.35 -14.29
N LEU A 114 6.66 0.41 -14.02
CA LEU A 114 6.92 -0.73 -13.14
C LEU A 114 7.63 -1.89 -13.85
N LYS A 115 7.72 -1.90 -15.17
CA LYS A 115 8.32 -3.02 -15.94
C LYS A 115 9.75 -3.35 -15.50
N PRO A 116 10.67 -2.38 -15.32
CA PRO A 116 12.02 -2.69 -14.84
C PRO A 116 12.03 -3.29 -13.44
N VAL A 117 11.12 -2.82 -12.57
CA VAL A 117 10.99 -3.31 -11.18
C VAL A 117 10.44 -4.73 -11.17
N ILE A 118 9.41 -5.00 -11.96
CA ILE A 118 8.78 -6.32 -12.08
C ILE A 118 9.75 -7.34 -12.69
N ALA A 119 10.55 -6.94 -13.66
CA ALA A 119 11.61 -7.78 -14.26
C ALA A 119 12.75 -8.05 -13.27
N GLY A 120 13.03 -7.13 -12.38
CA GLY A 120 14.00 -7.28 -11.31
C GLY A 120 13.49 -8.25 -10.24
N ARG A 121 14.39 -9.06 -9.70
CA ARG A 121 14.07 -10.01 -8.61
C ARG A 121 14.43 -9.46 -7.23
N VAL A 122 14.38 -8.14 -7.09
CA VAL A 122 14.81 -7.42 -5.89
C VAL A 122 13.63 -6.65 -5.33
N THR A 123 13.40 -6.77 -4.04
CA THR A 123 12.42 -5.93 -3.33
C THR A 123 12.80 -4.47 -3.49
N SER A 124 11.84 -3.66 -3.92
CA SER A 124 12.03 -2.25 -4.24
C SER A 124 10.95 -1.40 -3.59
N ILE A 125 11.32 -0.20 -3.17
CA ILE A 125 10.43 0.74 -2.49
C ILE A 125 10.42 2.05 -3.27
N GLY A 126 9.23 2.59 -3.52
CA GLY A 126 9.08 3.91 -4.10
C GLY A 126 9.47 5.00 -3.11
N VAL A 127 10.37 5.90 -3.53
CA VAL A 127 10.80 7.05 -2.72
C VAL A 127 10.73 8.34 -3.54
N LYS A 128 10.54 9.44 -2.84
CA LYS A 128 10.54 10.79 -3.40
C LYS A 128 11.36 11.72 -2.52
N TYR A 129 12.19 12.56 -3.13
CA TYR A 129 12.88 13.62 -2.40
C TYR A 129 11.87 14.67 -1.91
N VAL A 130 11.95 15.01 -0.63
CA VAL A 130 11.15 16.06 0.01
C VAL A 130 12.04 16.96 0.87
N GLU A 131 11.70 18.25 0.98
CA GLU A 131 12.50 19.20 1.78
C GLU A 131 12.32 18.96 3.29
N ASP A 132 11.09 18.65 3.73
CA ASP A 132 10.77 18.35 5.13
C ASP A 132 10.21 16.93 5.27
N PRO A 133 11.05 15.93 5.59
CA PRO A 133 10.64 14.54 5.66
C PRO A 133 9.99 14.11 6.98
N ARG A 134 9.86 15.00 7.96
CA ARG A 134 9.39 14.64 9.33
C ARG A 134 7.99 14.03 9.40
N ARG A 135 7.15 14.26 8.38
CA ARG A 135 5.77 13.76 8.30
C ARG A 135 5.63 12.43 7.57
N PHE A 136 6.74 11.89 7.10
CA PHE A 136 6.77 10.69 6.26
C PHE A 136 7.60 9.58 6.90
N GLY A 137 7.33 8.34 6.50
CA GLY A 137 8.34 7.32 6.58
C GLY A 137 9.49 7.68 5.64
N ILE A 138 10.72 7.49 6.08
CA ILE A 138 11.90 7.79 5.29
C ILE A 138 12.73 6.53 5.02
N ALA A 139 13.46 6.55 3.89
CA ALA A 139 14.46 5.54 3.54
C ALA A 139 15.86 6.14 3.65
N GLU A 140 16.70 5.53 4.48
CA GLU A 140 18.14 5.77 4.46
C GLU A 140 18.74 4.88 3.38
N MET A 141 19.59 5.47 2.51
CA MET A 141 20.15 4.76 1.37
C MET A 141 21.67 4.92 1.32
N LYS A 142 22.33 3.86 0.86
CA LYS A 142 23.75 3.86 0.52
C LYS A 142 23.93 3.19 -0.84
N ASP A 143 24.55 3.88 -1.78
CA ASP A 143 24.83 3.39 -3.13
C ASP A 143 23.56 2.85 -3.86
N GLY A 144 22.42 3.55 -3.70
CA GLY A 144 21.15 3.15 -4.30
C GLY A 144 20.42 2.00 -3.59
N VAL A 145 20.95 1.51 -2.49
CA VAL A 145 20.35 0.43 -1.68
C VAL A 145 19.80 0.99 -0.39
N VAL A 146 18.56 0.62 -0.07
CA VAL A 146 17.93 0.99 1.20
C VAL A 146 18.61 0.21 2.33
N THR A 147 19.11 0.94 3.31
CA THR A 147 19.78 0.37 4.49
C THR A 147 18.91 0.38 5.73
N ARG A 148 17.95 1.30 5.79
CA ARG A 148 17.03 1.44 6.93
C ARG A 148 15.78 2.19 6.53
N LEU A 149 14.65 1.84 7.16
CA LEU A 149 13.38 2.55 7.10
C LEU A 149 13.05 3.10 8.48
N VAL A 150 12.61 4.35 8.56
CA VAL A 150 12.24 5.00 9.83
C VAL A 150 10.92 5.73 9.67
N GLU A 151 9.95 5.42 10.53
CA GLU A 151 8.64 6.04 10.51
C GLU A 151 8.67 7.41 11.21
N LYS A 152 8.33 8.47 10.48
CA LYS A 152 8.14 9.85 10.98
C LYS A 152 9.18 10.28 12.03
N PRO A 153 10.47 10.29 11.71
CA PRO A 153 11.51 10.62 12.66
C PRO A 153 11.47 12.10 13.05
N GLU A 154 11.74 12.40 14.32
CA GLU A 154 11.89 13.78 14.80
C GLU A 154 13.15 14.46 14.21
N HIS A 155 14.20 13.67 14.06
CA HIS A 155 15.48 14.08 13.50
C HIS A 155 15.81 13.24 12.26
N PRO A 156 15.27 13.62 11.07
CA PRO A 156 15.46 12.82 9.87
C PRO A 156 16.92 12.82 9.41
N THR A 157 17.42 11.64 9.04
CA THR A 157 18.76 11.42 8.48
C THR A 157 18.75 11.29 6.96
N SER A 158 17.58 11.35 6.34
CA SER A 158 17.38 11.27 4.89
C SER A 158 16.20 12.14 4.48
N ASN A 159 16.26 12.67 3.25
CA ASN A 159 15.18 13.43 2.61
C ASN A 159 14.35 12.58 1.64
N TYR A 160 14.58 11.27 1.58
CA TYR A 160 13.81 10.37 0.73
C TYR A 160 12.59 9.82 1.48
N ALA A 161 11.43 10.39 1.17
CA ALA A 161 10.16 9.94 1.72
C ALA A 161 9.64 8.70 0.97
N ILE A 162 9.08 7.76 1.72
CA ILE A 162 8.43 6.57 1.17
C ILE A 162 7.07 6.97 0.61
N VAL A 163 6.78 6.62 -0.64
CA VAL A 163 5.57 7.05 -1.36
C VAL A 163 4.44 6.01 -1.39
N GLY A 164 4.47 5.01 -0.54
CA GLY A 164 3.39 4.03 -0.45
C GLY A 164 3.33 3.05 -1.63
N LEU A 165 4.45 2.75 -2.23
CA LEU A 165 4.61 1.81 -3.33
C LEU A 165 5.73 0.83 -3.00
N TYR A 166 5.38 -0.47 -2.89
CA TYR A 166 6.33 -1.51 -2.46
C TYR A 166 6.25 -2.71 -3.41
N TRP A 167 7.36 -3.02 -4.08
CA TRP A 167 7.52 -4.26 -4.83
C TRP A 167 8.22 -5.29 -3.95
N ILE A 168 7.53 -6.36 -3.60
CA ILE A 168 8.03 -7.39 -2.71
C ILE A 168 8.40 -8.63 -3.51
N ALA A 169 9.67 -8.85 -3.70
CA ALA A 169 10.18 -9.99 -4.47
C ALA A 169 10.02 -11.33 -3.73
N ASN A 170 10.07 -11.29 -2.41
CA ASN A 170 9.91 -12.48 -1.56
C ASN A 170 8.87 -12.25 -0.46
N PRO A 171 7.59 -12.53 -0.74
CA PRO A 171 6.52 -12.34 0.23
C PRO A 171 6.69 -13.16 1.52
N ALA A 172 7.30 -14.34 1.46
CA ALA A 172 7.52 -15.17 2.66
C ALA A 172 8.38 -14.46 3.72
N LYS A 173 9.41 -13.72 3.28
CA LYS A 173 10.24 -12.92 4.19
C LYS A 173 9.46 -11.77 4.81
N LEU A 174 8.63 -11.10 4.03
CA LEU A 174 7.77 -10.03 4.52
C LEU A 174 6.79 -10.56 5.57
N LEU A 175 6.10 -11.64 5.30
CA LEU A 175 5.13 -12.25 6.23
C LEU A 175 5.81 -12.72 7.52
N ALA A 176 7.00 -13.31 7.44
CA ALA A 176 7.77 -13.69 8.63
C ALA A 176 8.17 -12.49 9.48
N ALA A 177 8.57 -11.38 8.86
CA ALA A 177 8.87 -10.14 9.57
C ALA A 177 7.63 -9.53 10.23
N ILE A 178 6.49 -9.55 9.56
CA ILE A 178 5.20 -9.09 10.09
C ILE A 178 4.78 -9.97 11.28
N ASP A 179 4.90 -11.28 11.21
CA ASP A 179 4.63 -12.20 12.32
C ASP A 179 5.48 -11.84 13.55
N THR A 180 6.76 -11.54 13.36
CA THR A 180 7.66 -11.12 14.43
C THR A 180 7.20 -9.80 15.07
N ILE A 181 6.85 -8.81 14.26
CA ILE A 181 6.34 -7.51 14.73
C ILE A 181 5.09 -7.70 15.58
N MET A 182 4.17 -8.54 15.13
CA MET A 182 2.90 -8.77 15.83
C MET A 182 3.06 -9.61 17.10
N GLN A 183 3.88 -10.65 17.07
CA GLN A 183 4.16 -11.49 18.25
C GLN A 183 4.88 -10.72 19.36
N LYS A 184 5.80 -9.83 19.00
CA LYS A 184 6.55 -8.97 19.94
C LYS A 184 5.82 -7.68 20.29
N ASP A 185 4.65 -7.44 19.72
CA ASP A 185 3.85 -6.21 19.88
C ASP A 185 4.65 -4.93 19.58
N ILE A 186 5.47 -4.96 18.53
CA ILE A 186 6.29 -3.81 18.12
C ILE A 186 5.41 -2.82 17.35
N ARG A 187 5.15 -1.67 17.93
CA ARG A 187 4.33 -0.61 17.36
C ARG A 187 5.07 0.70 17.29
N THR A 188 4.78 1.51 16.27
CA THR A 188 5.19 2.90 16.16
C THR A 188 3.94 3.77 16.15
N LYS A 189 3.81 4.70 17.12
CA LYS A 189 2.62 5.55 17.28
C LYS A 189 1.31 4.76 17.37
N GLY A 190 1.35 3.60 18.04
CA GLY A 190 0.20 2.73 18.28
C GLY A 190 -0.16 1.79 17.11
N GLU A 191 0.57 1.83 16.01
CA GLU A 191 0.31 1.04 14.81
C GLU A 191 1.45 0.09 14.47
N TYR A 192 1.12 -1.04 13.85
CA TYR A 192 2.10 -1.95 13.25
C TYR A 192 2.49 -1.44 11.87
N GLN A 193 3.71 -0.93 11.73
CA GLN A 193 4.22 -0.34 10.49
C GLN A 193 5.15 -1.30 9.75
N LEU A 194 5.31 -1.09 8.44
CA LEU A 194 6.35 -1.76 7.64
C LEU A 194 7.72 -1.09 7.77
N THR A 195 7.74 0.12 8.25
CA THR A 195 8.93 0.97 8.43
C THR A 195 9.61 0.80 9.79
#